data_beaea8119bdc001bdcac6e18574f57a6
#
_entry.id   beaea8119bdc001bdcac6e18574f57a6
#
_cell.length_a   1.000
_cell.length_b   1.000
_cell.length_c   1.000
_cell.angle_alpha   90.00
_cell.angle_beta   90.00
_cell.angle_gamma   90.00
#
_symmetry.space_group_name_H-M   'P 1'
#
loop_
_entity.id
_entity.type
_entity.pdbx_description
1 polymer ?
#
loop_
_entity_poly.entity_id
_entity_poly.type
_entity_poly.pdbx_seq_one_letter_code
_entity_poly.pdbx_strand_id
1 'polypeptide(L)'
;MHGLDNEKRIFFYEQEFYAFSNFSSFKLNWRGHDWMTSEHAYHSEKFDDPDLLAQLKNTRSAHDAMKLAYANKNKYRADWDAIKLDVMKKILHAKVAQHPYVKKKLLESSDKELIENSWRDDFWGWGSNQDGANHLGKLWMEVRDEVCANEKQ
;
A
#
# COMPACT_ATOMS: atom_id res chain seq x y z
N MET A 1 5.04 16.52 12.68
CA MET A 1 5.94 15.38 12.51
C MET A 1 5.52 14.22 13.40
N HIS A 2 5.59 13.01 12.91
CA HIS A 2 5.32 11.83 13.72
C HIS A 2 6.41 11.68 14.79
N GLY A 3 6.01 11.35 16.03
CA GLY A 3 6.95 11.30 17.15
C GLY A 3 8.05 10.26 17.07
N LEU A 4 7.90 9.27 16.18
CA LEU A 4 8.89 8.21 15.96
C LEU A 4 9.85 8.51 14.83
N ASP A 5 9.52 9.48 13.97
CA ASP A 5 10.38 9.82 12.84
C ASP A 5 11.68 10.45 13.32
N ASN A 6 12.76 10.17 12.60
CA ASN A 6 14.08 10.70 12.90
C ASN A 6 14.90 10.87 11.61
N GLU A 7 16.20 11.12 11.74
CA GLU A 7 17.08 11.35 10.60
C GLU A 7 17.24 10.13 9.69
N LYS A 8 17.00 8.93 10.19
CA LYS A 8 17.25 7.67 9.47
C LYS A 8 15.98 6.93 9.08
N ARG A 9 14.85 7.18 9.76
CA ARG A 9 13.63 6.39 9.63
C ARG A 9 12.39 7.25 9.55
N ILE A 10 11.45 6.83 8.72
CA ILE A 10 10.10 7.39 8.64
C ILE A 10 9.13 6.27 8.97
N PHE A 11 8.28 6.51 9.97
CA PHE A 11 7.22 5.60 10.38
C PHE A 11 5.91 6.11 9.82
N PHE A 12 5.46 5.51 8.72
CA PHE A 12 4.26 6.00 8.05
C PHE A 12 3.04 5.21 8.51
N TYR A 13 2.08 5.91 9.06
CA TYR A 13 0.76 5.40 9.39
C TYR A 13 -0.22 6.56 9.36
N GLU A 14 0.18 7.68 9.94
CA GLU A 14 -0.59 8.91 10.01
C GLU A 14 0.31 10.11 9.75
N GLN A 15 -0.27 11.30 9.75
CA GLN A 15 0.42 12.59 9.67
C GLN A 15 1.17 12.79 8.35
N GLU A 16 2.39 13.30 8.39
CA GLU A 16 3.10 13.82 7.22
C GLU A 16 3.28 12.78 6.11
N PHE A 17 3.57 11.54 6.46
CA PHE A 17 3.81 10.49 5.48
C PHE A 17 2.66 9.51 5.36
N TYR A 18 1.46 9.94 5.73
CA TYR A 18 0.25 9.15 5.59
C TYR A 18 0.01 8.70 4.14
N ALA A 19 0.53 9.46 3.17
CA ALA A 19 0.42 9.12 1.76
C ALA A 19 0.93 7.71 1.43
N PHE A 20 1.85 7.15 2.22
CA PHE A 20 2.40 5.81 2.02
C PHE A 20 1.49 4.70 2.55
N SER A 21 0.50 5.05 3.36
CA SER A 21 -0.49 4.07 3.82
C SER A 21 -1.44 3.70 2.69
N ASN A 22 -1.74 2.41 2.56
CA ASN A 22 -2.75 1.96 1.61
C ASN A 22 -4.15 2.43 1.98
N PHE A 23 -4.36 2.87 3.21
CA PHE A 23 -5.64 3.38 3.71
C PHE A 23 -5.85 4.85 3.41
N SER A 24 -4.83 5.54 2.90
CA SER A 24 -4.94 6.98 2.61
C SER A 24 -5.89 7.24 1.44
N SER A 25 -6.50 8.43 1.46
CA SER A 25 -7.56 8.81 0.52
C SER A 25 -6.99 9.26 -0.83
N PHE A 26 -6.27 8.38 -1.49
CA PHE A 26 -5.76 8.58 -2.85
C PHE A 26 -6.45 7.59 -3.77
N LYS A 27 -7.40 8.11 -4.56
CA LYS A 27 -8.12 7.30 -5.53
C LYS A 27 -7.13 6.71 -6.54
N LEU A 28 -7.33 5.46 -6.91
CA LEU A 28 -6.45 4.77 -7.84
C LEU A 28 -7.24 4.21 -9.01
N ASN A 29 -6.87 4.58 -10.23
CA ASN A 29 -7.31 3.87 -11.42
C ASN A 29 -6.42 2.64 -11.56
N TRP A 30 -7.03 1.46 -11.50
CA TRP A 30 -6.32 0.20 -11.54
C TRP A 30 -7.07 -0.77 -12.45
N ARG A 31 -6.42 -1.18 -13.51
CA ARG A 31 -6.98 -2.09 -14.51
C ARG A 31 -8.33 -1.62 -15.07
N GLY A 32 -8.43 -0.33 -15.33
CA GLY A 32 -9.61 0.26 -15.95
C GLY A 32 -10.74 0.60 -14.98
N HIS A 33 -10.53 0.43 -13.69
CA HIS A 33 -11.52 0.75 -12.65
C HIS A 33 -10.98 1.76 -11.68
N ASP A 34 -11.85 2.66 -11.21
CA ASP A 34 -11.49 3.63 -10.18
C ASP A 34 -11.77 3.03 -8.80
N TRP A 35 -10.74 2.92 -8.00
CA TRP A 35 -10.84 2.43 -6.63
C TRP A 35 -10.62 3.57 -5.66
N MET A 36 -11.35 3.56 -4.55
CA MET A 36 -11.29 4.64 -3.55
C MET A 36 -9.90 4.80 -2.95
N THR A 37 -9.18 3.70 -2.71
CA THR A 37 -7.84 3.69 -2.13
C THR A 37 -7.00 2.59 -2.77
N SER A 38 -5.68 2.62 -2.54
CA SER A 38 -4.81 1.52 -2.95
C SER A 38 -5.14 0.22 -2.21
N GLU A 39 -5.68 0.28 -0.99
CA GLU A 39 -6.16 -0.91 -0.27
C GLU A 39 -7.28 -1.61 -1.04
N HIS A 40 -8.23 -0.84 -1.58
CA HIS A 40 -9.30 -1.41 -2.42
C HIS A 40 -8.72 -2.10 -3.66
N ALA A 41 -7.81 -1.43 -4.36
CA ALA A 41 -7.19 -1.98 -5.57
C ALA A 41 -6.42 -3.28 -5.25
N TYR A 42 -5.69 -3.29 -4.15
CA TYR A 42 -4.94 -4.46 -3.70
C TYR A 42 -5.88 -5.65 -3.46
N HIS A 43 -6.96 -5.43 -2.69
CA HIS A 43 -7.91 -6.51 -2.40
C HIS A 43 -8.63 -6.99 -3.66
N SER A 44 -8.85 -6.11 -4.66
CA SER A 44 -9.51 -6.51 -5.90
C SER A 44 -8.73 -7.59 -6.65
N GLU A 45 -7.42 -7.62 -6.49
CA GLU A 45 -6.56 -8.61 -7.17
C GLU A 45 -6.69 -10.02 -6.60
N LYS A 46 -7.30 -10.17 -5.43
CA LYS A 46 -7.49 -11.48 -4.77
C LYS A 46 -8.60 -12.31 -5.39
N PHE A 47 -9.52 -11.67 -6.13
CA PHE A 47 -10.78 -12.30 -6.53
C PHE A 47 -11.01 -12.23 -8.03
N ASP A 48 -11.69 -13.28 -8.56
CA ASP A 48 -12.17 -13.31 -9.95
C ASP A 48 -13.69 -13.20 -10.03
N ASP A 49 -14.39 -13.15 -8.89
CA ASP A 49 -15.86 -13.12 -8.81
C ASP A 49 -16.36 -11.69 -9.06
N PRO A 50 -17.12 -11.45 -10.18
CA PRO A 50 -17.60 -10.10 -10.49
C PRO A 50 -18.52 -9.50 -9.42
N ASP A 51 -19.34 -10.33 -8.77
CA ASP A 51 -20.26 -9.86 -7.72
C ASP A 51 -19.46 -9.37 -6.50
N LEU A 52 -18.44 -10.11 -6.13
CA LEU A 52 -17.59 -9.76 -5.01
C LEU A 52 -16.77 -8.50 -5.31
N LEU A 53 -16.28 -8.36 -6.54
CA LEU A 53 -15.57 -7.15 -6.97
C LEU A 53 -16.50 -5.93 -6.94
N ALA A 54 -17.76 -6.09 -7.33
CA ALA A 54 -18.75 -5.01 -7.24
C ALA A 54 -19.01 -4.61 -5.78
N GLN A 55 -19.14 -5.59 -4.89
CA GLN A 55 -19.30 -5.33 -3.46
C GLN A 55 -18.08 -4.59 -2.89
N LEU A 56 -16.89 -5.01 -3.28
CA LEU A 56 -15.65 -4.38 -2.84
C LEU A 56 -15.60 -2.91 -3.28
N LYS A 57 -15.98 -2.65 -4.51
CA LYS A 57 -16.00 -1.29 -5.06
C LYS A 57 -16.98 -0.38 -4.31
N ASN A 58 -18.06 -0.93 -3.79
CA ASN A 58 -19.10 -0.18 -3.09
C ASN A 58 -18.82 -0.05 -1.59
N THR A 59 -17.77 -0.60 -1.05
CA THR A 59 -17.41 -0.39 0.35
C THR A 59 -17.06 1.08 0.58
N ARG A 60 -17.32 1.57 1.80
CA ARG A 60 -17.21 2.99 2.12
C ARG A 60 -15.84 3.42 2.66
N SER A 61 -14.97 2.47 2.94
CA SER A 61 -13.66 2.77 3.51
C SER A 61 -12.68 1.65 3.20
N ALA A 62 -11.39 1.97 3.31
CA ALA A 62 -10.33 0.97 3.19
C ALA A 62 -10.48 -0.14 4.22
N HIS A 63 -10.91 0.22 5.44
CA HIS A 63 -11.14 -0.75 6.51
C HIS A 63 -12.27 -1.73 6.14
N ASP A 64 -13.37 -1.23 5.57
CA ASP A 64 -14.47 -2.07 5.12
C ASP A 64 -14.05 -2.98 3.97
N ALA A 65 -13.23 -2.47 3.05
CA ALA A 65 -12.67 -3.29 1.97
C ALA A 65 -11.84 -4.44 2.52
N MET A 66 -11.00 -4.18 3.50
CA MET A 66 -10.20 -5.18 4.17
C MET A 66 -11.08 -6.26 4.84
N LYS A 67 -12.10 -5.84 5.57
CA LYS A 67 -13.03 -6.77 6.23
C LYS A 67 -13.73 -7.67 5.24
N LEU A 68 -14.22 -7.09 4.14
CA LEU A 68 -14.90 -7.86 3.10
C LEU A 68 -13.96 -8.90 2.50
N ALA A 69 -12.74 -8.53 2.19
CA ALA A 69 -11.76 -9.45 1.64
C ALA A 69 -11.46 -10.59 2.62
N TYR A 70 -11.23 -10.28 3.89
CA TYR A 70 -10.94 -11.30 4.89
C TYR A 70 -12.10 -12.26 5.13
N ALA A 71 -13.34 -11.77 5.04
CA ALA A 71 -14.53 -12.61 5.16
C ALA A 71 -14.67 -13.59 4.00
N ASN A 72 -13.96 -13.35 2.89
CA ASN A 72 -14.03 -14.19 1.68
C ASN A 72 -12.68 -14.83 1.34
N LYS A 73 -11.86 -15.13 2.34
CA LYS A 73 -10.56 -15.78 2.14
C LYS A 73 -10.63 -17.07 1.32
N ASN A 74 -11.72 -17.81 1.47
CA ASN A 74 -11.93 -19.05 0.73
C ASN A 74 -12.10 -18.84 -0.78
N LYS A 75 -12.28 -17.60 -1.21
CA LYS A 75 -12.43 -17.24 -2.62
C LYS A 75 -11.19 -16.58 -3.21
N TYR A 76 -10.11 -16.49 -2.46
CA TYR A 76 -8.85 -15.94 -2.98
C TYR A 76 -8.37 -16.81 -4.14
N ARG A 77 -7.82 -16.16 -5.17
CA ARG A 77 -7.17 -16.89 -6.26
C ARG A 77 -6.07 -17.80 -5.70
N ALA A 78 -5.89 -18.95 -6.35
CA ALA A 78 -4.99 -20.01 -5.82
C ALA A 78 -3.53 -19.56 -5.72
N ASP A 79 -3.09 -18.65 -6.59
CA ASP A 79 -1.72 -18.18 -6.65
C ASP A 79 -1.46 -16.92 -5.81
N TRP A 80 -2.43 -16.51 -4.98
CA TRP A 80 -2.35 -15.23 -4.28
C TRP A 80 -1.07 -15.06 -3.47
N ASP A 81 -0.69 -16.04 -2.67
CA ASP A 81 0.50 -15.92 -1.83
C ASP A 81 1.78 -15.80 -2.64
N ALA A 82 1.80 -16.35 -3.86
CA ALA A 82 2.96 -16.27 -4.73
C ALA A 82 3.09 -14.89 -5.42
N ILE A 83 1.98 -14.18 -5.60
CA ILE A 83 1.98 -12.94 -6.41
C ILE A 83 1.73 -11.67 -5.60
N LYS A 84 1.32 -11.76 -4.34
CA LYS A 84 0.86 -10.58 -3.58
C LYS A 84 1.90 -9.47 -3.42
N LEU A 85 3.17 -9.81 -3.29
CA LEU A 85 4.23 -8.81 -3.19
C LEU A 85 4.43 -8.08 -4.53
N ASP A 86 4.40 -8.82 -5.63
CA ASP A 86 4.51 -8.22 -6.96
C ASP A 86 3.31 -7.32 -7.28
N VAL A 87 2.12 -7.78 -6.93
CA VAL A 87 0.89 -6.99 -7.08
C VAL A 87 0.98 -5.69 -6.29
N MET A 88 1.39 -5.78 -5.03
CA MET A 88 1.52 -4.59 -4.20
C MET A 88 2.52 -3.61 -4.79
N LYS A 89 3.68 -4.06 -5.24
CA LYS A 89 4.68 -3.19 -5.85
C LYS A 89 4.12 -2.46 -7.06
N LYS A 90 3.39 -3.15 -7.92
CA LYS A 90 2.76 -2.54 -9.10
C LYS A 90 1.72 -1.50 -8.71
N ILE A 91 0.96 -1.75 -7.66
CA ILE A 91 -0.02 -0.79 -7.15
C ILE A 91 0.68 0.46 -6.62
N LEU A 92 1.79 0.31 -5.90
CA LEU A 92 2.55 1.45 -5.40
C LEU A 92 3.11 2.30 -6.55
N HIS A 93 3.61 1.67 -7.61
CA HIS A 93 4.05 2.40 -8.81
C HIS A 93 2.89 3.16 -9.46
N ALA A 94 1.72 2.55 -9.56
CA ALA A 94 0.54 3.21 -10.12
C ALA A 94 0.14 4.42 -9.27
N LYS A 95 0.21 4.29 -7.95
CA LYS A 95 -0.11 5.38 -7.02
C LYS A 95 0.84 6.56 -7.22
N VAL A 96 2.13 6.30 -7.33
CA VAL A 96 3.14 7.34 -7.58
C VAL A 96 2.89 8.02 -8.92
N ALA A 97 2.58 7.24 -9.96
CA ALA A 97 2.34 7.78 -11.29
C ALA A 97 1.10 8.66 -11.36
N GLN A 98 0.07 8.34 -10.57
CA GLN A 98 -1.22 9.02 -10.61
C GLN A 98 -1.32 10.20 -9.63
N HIS A 99 -0.46 10.25 -8.62
CA HIS A 99 -0.54 11.28 -7.58
C HIS A 99 0.80 11.98 -7.37
N PRO A 100 0.98 13.16 -7.96
CA PRO A 100 2.22 13.93 -7.79
C PRO A 100 2.61 14.20 -6.33
N TYR A 101 1.61 14.35 -5.45
CA TYR A 101 1.85 14.52 -4.02
C TYR A 101 2.54 13.30 -3.41
N VAL A 102 2.09 12.09 -3.79
CA VAL A 102 2.70 10.85 -3.30
C VAL A 102 4.15 10.75 -3.78
N LYS A 103 4.38 11.04 -5.07
CA LYS A 103 5.73 11.07 -5.64
C LYS A 103 6.62 12.06 -4.90
N LYS A 104 6.10 13.27 -4.64
CA LYS A 104 6.83 14.31 -3.92
C LYS A 104 7.27 13.82 -2.55
N LYS A 105 6.34 13.23 -1.78
CA LYS A 105 6.65 12.72 -0.45
C LYS A 105 7.66 11.58 -0.51
N LEU A 106 7.56 10.71 -1.51
CA LEU A 106 8.51 9.61 -1.67
C LEU A 106 9.93 10.14 -1.92
N LEU A 107 10.07 11.12 -2.80
CA LEU A 107 11.37 11.73 -3.07
C LEU A 107 11.91 12.50 -1.87
N GLU A 108 11.04 13.19 -1.11
CA GLU A 108 11.43 13.87 0.12
C GLU A 108 11.94 12.92 1.20
N SER A 109 11.52 11.64 1.16
CA SER A 109 12.01 10.65 2.11
C SER A 109 13.49 10.32 1.93
N SER A 110 14.07 10.69 0.80
CA SER A 110 15.50 10.62 0.51
C SER A 110 16.02 9.18 0.61
N ASP A 111 16.90 8.90 1.56
CA ASP A 111 17.45 7.55 1.78
C ASP A 111 17.00 6.95 3.11
N LYS A 112 16.00 7.55 3.74
CA LYS A 112 15.51 7.07 5.02
C LYS A 112 14.82 5.73 4.89
N GLU A 113 14.93 4.90 5.91
CA GLU A 113 14.18 3.66 6.00
C GLU A 113 12.69 3.97 6.20
N LEU A 114 11.84 3.33 5.38
CA LEU A 114 10.39 3.52 5.46
C LEU A 114 9.77 2.31 6.17
N ILE A 115 9.01 2.58 7.23
CA ILE A 115 8.43 1.53 8.07
C ILE A 115 6.94 1.78 8.24
N GLU A 116 6.12 0.79 7.87
CA GLU A 116 4.69 0.84 8.18
C GLU A 116 4.51 0.59 9.68
N ASN A 117 4.10 1.63 10.38
CA ASN A 117 3.94 1.59 11.84
C ASN A 117 2.56 1.02 12.22
N SER A 118 2.30 -0.21 11.77
CA SER A 118 1.06 -0.91 12.09
C SER A 118 1.33 -1.93 13.18
N TRP A 119 0.67 -1.77 14.33
CA TRP A 119 0.81 -2.71 15.44
C TRP A 119 0.02 -4.00 15.23
N ARG A 120 -0.88 -4.01 14.24
CA ARG A 120 -1.73 -5.18 13.94
C ARG A 120 -1.17 -6.08 12.86
N ASP A 121 -0.22 -5.57 12.08
CA ASP A 121 0.25 -6.25 10.87
C ASP A 121 1.76 -6.40 10.92
N ASP A 122 2.22 -7.62 11.10
CA ASP A 122 3.65 -7.94 11.13
C ASP A 122 4.16 -8.47 9.79
N PHE A 123 3.32 -8.52 8.77
CA PHE A 123 3.71 -8.86 7.40
C PHE A 123 4.00 -7.59 6.60
N TRP A 124 2.99 -6.72 6.42
CA TRP A 124 3.16 -5.46 5.68
C TRP A 124 3.85 -4.40 6.52
N GLY A 125 3.56 -4.35 7.80
CA GLY A 125 4.19 -3.45 8.77
C GLY A 125 5.16 -4.20 9.69
N TRP A 126 5.57 -3.55 10.77
CA TRP A 126 6.53 -4.16 11.71
C TRP A 126 5.87 -4.76 12.98
N GLY A 127 4.55 -4.65 13.10
CA GLY A 127 3.81 -5.30 14.16
C GLY A 127 3.98 -4.69 15.53
N SER A 128 3.30 -5.31 16.53
CA SER A 128 3.31 -4.82 17.92
C SER A 128 4.67 -4.97 18.59
N ASN A 129 5.48 -5.95 18.18
CA ASN A 129 6.82 -6.20 18.74
C ASN A 129 7.91 -5.46 17.98
N GLN A 130 7.57 -4.70 16.95
CA GLN A 130 8.51 -3.91 16.15
C GLN A 130 9.59 -4.76 15.46
N ASP A 131 9.29 -6.02 15.17
CA ASP A 131 10.19 -6.97 14.51
C ASP A 131 9.55 -7.67 13.32
N GLY A 132 8.40 -7.20 12.86
CA GLY A 132 7.71 -7.74 11.68
C GLY A 132 8.47 -7.49 10.39
N ALA A 133 7.98 -8.12 9.31
CA ALA A 133 8.67 -8.12 8.02
C ALA A 133 8.70 -6.77 7.32
N ASN A 134 7.74 -5.88 7.59
CA ASN A 134 7.68 -4.54 6.98
C ASN A 134 7.77 -4.59 5.45
N HIS A 135 7.04 -5.51 4.83
CA HIS A 135 7.10 -5.64 3.37
C HIS A 135 6.64 -4.39 2.64
N LEU A 136 5.64 -3.67 3.17
CA LEU A 136 5.18 -2.44 2.53
C LEU A 136 6.27 -1.37 2.52
N GLY A 137 6.94 -1.17 3.65
CA GLY A 137 8.05 -0.23 3.71
C GLY A 137 9.20 -0.61 2.77
N LYS A 138 9.52 -1.89 2.71
CA LYS A 138 10.57 -2.40 1.81
C LYS A 138 10.21 -2.18 0.34
N LEU A 139 8.96 -2.43 -0.04
CA LEU A 139 8.50 -2.19 -1.40
C LEU A 139 8.50 -0.70 -1.74
N TRP A 140 8.11 0.16 -0.81
CA TRP A 140 8.20 1.61 -1.01
C TRP A 140 9.65 2.05 -1.25
N MET A 141 10.61 1.48 -0.54
CA MET A 141 12.02 1.79 -0.75
C MET A 141 12.51 1.33 -2.13
N GLU A 142 12.06 0.15 -2.58
CA GLU A 142 12.35 -0.32 -3.94
C GLU A 142 11.74 0.60 -5.00
N VAL A 143 10.48 0.97 -4.84
CA VAL A 143 9.78 1.90 -5.74
C VAL A 143 10.52 3.24 -5.77
N ARG A 144 10.94 3.74 -4.61
CA ARG A 144 11.71 4.98 -4.51
C ARG A 144 12.99 4.91 -5.33
N ASP A 145 13.75 3.81 -5.20
CA ASP A 145 14.98 3.63 -5.96
C ASP A 145 14.71 3.64 -7.47
N GLU A 146 13.66 2.98 -7.91
CA GLU A 146 13.28 2.92 -9.32
C GLU A 146 12.81 4.28 -9.83
N VAL A 147 12.03 5.02 -9.05
CA VAL A 147 11.58 6.37 -9.40
C VAL A 147 12.76 7.33 -9.48
N CYS A 148 13.68 7.27 -8.53
CA CYS A 148 14.89 8.10 -8.54
C CYS A 148 15.76 7.81 -9.77
N ALA A 149 15.90 6.54 -10.14
CA ALA A 149 16.66 6.16 -11.35
C ALA A 149 16.03 6.77 -12.61
N ASN A 150 14.70 6.75 -12.71
CA ASN A 150 13.98 7.32 -13.85
C ASN A 150 14.14 8.84 -13.93
N GLU A 151 14.18 9.53 -12.78
CA GLU A 151 14.35 10.98 -12.73
C GLU A 151 15.73 11.42 -13.22
N LYS A 152 16.72 10.54 -13.20
CA LYS A 152 18.09 10.85 -13.61
C LYS A 152 18.32 10.63 -15.12
N GLN A 153 17.33 10.13 -15.83
CA GLN A 153 17.43 9.89 -17.27
C GLN A 153 17.04 11.09 -18.10
#